data_3fca6debba7e576790a74d0c80807768
#
_entry.id   3fca6debba7e576790a74d0c80807768
#
_cell.length_a   1.000
_cell.length_b   1.000
_cell.length_c   1.000
_cell.angle_alpha   90.00
_cell.angle_beta   90.00
_cell.angle_gamma   90.00
#
_symmetry.space_group_name_H-M   'P 1'
#
loop_
_entity.id
_entity.type
_entity.pdbx_description
1 polymer ?
#
loop_
_entity_poly.entity_id
_entity_poly.type
_entity_poly.pdbx_seq_one_letter_code
_entity_poly.pdbx_strand_id
1 'polypeptide(L)'
;MNLYERLMWTAKENRYPMHMPGHKRAGLFTMANPYAFDVTEIDDTDNLHQPEGEILWEMEQMKQKYGTKDSYLLVNGSTCGILAAISACCHPGDTIVIARNCHRSVYHAVELLSLKPVYVYPEVDKETGICLGISSEEVKRVIADTKPACVVLTSPTYEGVVSNIRAIAEIVHEENSLLVVDEAHGAHFAWSDKFPETAMEQGADLVIESLHKTLPALTQTAVLHRASDRVLAERVEHYLEIGRASCRERV
;
A
#
# COMPACT_ATOMS: atom_id res chain seq x y z
N MET A 1 32.73 5.03 -13.52
CA MET A 1 31.51 5.87 -13.35
C MET A 1 30.92 5.54 -12.00
N ASN A 2 30.85 6.50 -11.09
CA ASN A 2 30.20 6.35 -9.80
C ASN A 2 28.67 6.45 -9.94
N LEU A 3 27.91 6.23 -8.86
CA LEU A 3 26.44 6.27 -8.89
C LEU A 3 25.90 7.64 -9.35
N TYR A 4 26.46 8.72 -8.85
CA TYR A 4 26.03 10.08 -9.23
C TYR A 4 26.25 10.35 -10.71
N GLU A 5 27.42 10.04 -11.24
CA GLU A 5 27.74 10.18 -12.68
C GLU A 5 26.77 9.35 -13.53
N ARG A 6 26.44 8.12 -13.09
CA ARG A 6 25.49 7.25 -13.80
C ARG A 6 24.09 7.83 -13.82
N LEU A 7 23.61 8.34 -12.70
CA LEU A 7 22.28 8.97 -12.61
C LEU A 7 22.21 10.24 -13.46
N MET A 8 23.24 11.07 -13.42
CA MET A 8 23.31 12.29 -14.25
C MET A 8 23.38 11.99 -15.73
N TRP A 9 24.10 10.94 -16.12
CA TRP A 9 24.11 10.47 -17.50
C TRP A 9 22.72 9.98 -17.94
N THR A 10 22.07 9.13 -17.13
CA THR A 10 20.72 8.63 -17.38
C THR A 10 19.69 9.76 -17.47
N ALA A 11 19.83 10.81 -16.65
CA ALA A 11 18.93 11.97 -16.67
C ALA A 11 19.06 12.79 -17.97
N LYS A 12 20.25 12.83 -18.55
CA LYS A 12 20.54 13.57 -19.80
C LYS A 12 20.17 12.78 -21.07
N GLU A 13 20.01 11.46 -20.97
CA GLU A 13 19.60 10.67 -22.12
C GLU A 13 18.18 11.03 -22.57
N ASN A 14 18.01 11.30 -23.85
CA ASN A 14 16.72 11.61 -24.46
C ASN A 14 15.90 10.33 -24.72
N ARG A 15 15.67 9.53 -23.63
CA ARG A 15 14.82 8.35 -23.68
C ARG A 15 13.56 8.61 -22.88
N TYR A 16 12.41 8.27 -23.44
CA TYR A 16 11.16 8.34 -22.69
C TYR A 16 11.17 7.30 -21.56
N PRO A 17 10.94 7.71 -20.29
CA PRO A 17 11.04 6.82 -19.14
C PRO A 17 9.78 5.96 -19.00
N MET A 18 9.75 4.80 -19.67
CA MET A 18 8.65 3.83 -19.54
C MET A 18 8.60 3.14 -18.17
N HIS A 19 9.67 3.24 -17.37
CA HIS A 19 9.76 2.71 -16.02
C HIS A 19 9.14 3.66 -14.98
N MET A 20 8.92 3.16 -13.77
CA MET A 20 8.57 4.00 -12.59
C MET A 20 9.74 4.95 -12.26
N PRO A 21 9.49 6.12 -11.68
CA PRO A 21 8.23 6.62 -11.10
C PRO A 21 7.24 7.23 -12.12
N GLY A 22 6.00 7.44 -11.65
CA GLY A 22 4.87 7.91 -12.47
C GLY A 22 5.02 9.32 -13.03
N HIS A 23 5.82 10.20 -12.40
CA HIS A 23 6.06 11.57 -12.89
C HIS A 23 6.78 11.63 -14.26
N LYS A 24 7.35 10.52 -14.74
CA LYS A 24 7.98 10.37 -16.06
C LYS A 24 9.00 11.48 -16.40
N ARG A 25 9.68 12.02 -15.41
CA ARG A 25 10.58 13.18 -15.51
C ARG A 25 9.90 14.46 -16.01
N ALA A 26 8.56 14.52 -16.00
CA ALA A 26 7.84 15.75 -16.27
C ALA A 26 8.14 16.77 -15.18
N GLY A 27 8.58 17.96 -15.56
CA GLY A 27 8.93 19.04 -14.63
C GLY A 27 7.68 19.73 -14.05
N LEU A 28 6.85 18.97 -13.33
CA LEU A 28 5.63 19.49 -12.69
C LEU A 28 5.94 20.45 -11.53
N PHE A 29 7.11 20.27 -10.91
CA PHE A 29 7.56 21.11 -9.81
C PHE A 29 9.00 21.51 -10.01
N THR A 30 9.30 22.80 -9.78
CA THR A 30 10.69 23.27 -9.65
C THR A 30 11.12 23.03 -8.21
N MET A 31 11.88 21.96 -7.97
CA MET A 31 12.44 21.73 -6.64
C MET A 31 13.61 22.69 -6.41
N ALA A 32 13.55 23.43 -5.32
CA ALA A 32 14.70 24.15 -4.76
C ALA A 32 15.79 23.14 -4.32
N ASN A 33 16.93 23.65 -3.86
CA ASN A 33 17.97 22.81 -3.28
C ASN A 33 17.39 21.96 -2.13
N PRO A 34 17.35 20.61 -2.23
CA PRO A 34 16.73 19.77 -1.22
C PRO A 34 17.36 19.92 0.16
N TYR A 35 18.64 20.22 0.25
CA TYR A 35 19.32 20.46 1.53
C TYR A 35 18.78 21.67 2.29
N ALA A 36 18.06 22.57 1.63
CA ALA A 36 17.50 23.76 2.28
C ALA A 36 16.24 23.45 3.11
N PHE A 37 15.59 22.31 2.89
CA PHE A 37 14.40 21.86 3.61
C PHE A 37 14.51 20.43 4.14
N ASP A 38 15.72 19.87 4.15
CA ASP A 38 16.03 18.61 4.81
C ASP A 38 16.24 18.86 6.30
N VAL A 39 15.20 18.64 7.07
CA VAL A 39 15.15 18.92 8.51
C VAL A 39 14.60 17.70 9.26
N THR A 40 14.86 17.63 10.55
CA THR A 40 14.24 16.69 11.47
C THR A 40 13.10 17.36 12.24
N GLU A 41 12.63 16.77 13.32
CA GLU A 41 11.57 17.27 14.20
C GLU A 41 12.14 18.39 15.11
N ILE A 42 12.36 19.57 14.54
CA ILE A 42 12.78 20.78 15.25
C ILE A 42 11.59 21.70 15.52
N ASP A 43 11.79 22.77 16.30
CA ASP A 43 10.78 23.80 16.50
C ASP A 43 10.31 24.35 15.14
N ASP A 44 9.01 24.55 14.98
CA ASP A 44 8.35 24.99 13.75
C ASP A 44 8.29 23.93 12.61
N THR A 45 8.61 22.65 12.88
CA THR A 45 8.37 21.52 11.97
C THR A 45 7.50 20.46 12.62
N ASP A 46 6.81 19.66 11.79
CA ASP A 46 5.92 18.61 12.27
C ASP A 46 6.66 17.27 12.44
N ASN A 47 6.03 16.32 13.12
CA ASN A 47 6.58 15.00 13.43
C ASN A 47 5.68 13.90 12.88
N LEU A 48 6.18 13.07 11.98
CA LEU A 48 5.41 12.00 11.35
C LEU A 48 4.89 10.94 12.35
N HIS A 49 5.55 10.77 13.53
CA HIS A 49 5.09 9.85 14.57
C HIS A 49 3.95 10.43 15.42
N GLN A 50 3.89 11.74 15.55
CA GLN A 50 2.84 12.49 16.25
C GLN A 50 2.50 13.75 15.44
N PRO A 51 1.84 13.58 14.29
CA PRO A 51 1.53 14.70 13.42
C PRO A 51 0.48 15.60 14.06
N GLU A 52 0.79 16.89 14.18
CA GLU A 52 -0.09 17.91 14.75
C GLU A 52 -0.25 19.12 13.84
N GLY A 53 0.61 19.27 12.82
CA GLY A 53 0.70 20.39 11.90
C GLY A 53 0.47 20.02 10.44
N GLU A 54 1.46 20.34 9.60
CA GLU A 54 1.37 20.20 8.14
C GLU A 54 1.24 18.75 7.70
N ILE A 55 1.89 17.80 8.39
CA ILE A 55 1.78 16.37 8.08
C ILE A 55 0.36 15.88 8.39
N LEU A 56 -0.20 16.27 9.54
CA LEU A 56 -1.59 15.95 9.87
C LEU A 56 -2.55 16.52 8.83
N TRP A 57 -2.33 17.76 8.42
CA TRP A 57 -3.16 18.40 7.39
C TRP A 57 -3.13 17.62 6.08
N GLU A 58 -1.97 17.19 5.61
CA GLU A 58 -1.84 16.35 4.40
C GLU A 58 -2.55 15.00 4.57
N MET A 59 -2.43 14.35 5.73
CA MET A 59 -3.13 13.10 6.02
C MET A 59 -4.66 13.29 5.98
N GLU A 60 -5.17 14.40 6.51
CA GLU A 60 -6.60 14.73 6.47
C GLU A 60 -7.08 15.05 5.03
N GLN A 61 -6.24 15.68 4.18
CA GLN A 61 -6.56 15.86 2.76
C GLN A 61 -6.66 14.51 2.03
N MET A 62 -5.73 13.60 2.29
CA MET A 62 -5.77 12.24 1.75
C MET A 62 -7.02 11.50 2.22
N LYS A 63 -7.31 11.52 3.51
CA LYS A 63 -8.50 10.91 4.11
C LYS A 63 -9.80 11.40 3.44
N GLN A 64 -9.93 12.71 3.25
CA GLN A 64 -11.09 13.32 2.58
C GLN A 64 -11.17 12.89 1.11
N LYS A 65 -10.04 12.91 0.39
CA LYS A 65 -10.00 12.56 -1.03
C LYS A 65 -10.36 11.10 -1.28
N TYR A 66 -9.88 10.19 -0.45
CA TYR A 66 -10.11 8.75 -0.59
C TYR A 66 -11.33 8.23 0.20
N GLY A 67 -12.00 9.09 0.98
CA GLY A 67 -13.19 8.72 1.74
C GLY A 67 -12.93 7.70 2.84
N THR A 68 -11.74 7.72 3.45
CA THR A 68 -11.29 6.74 4.44
C THR A 68 -11.50 7.19 5.88
N LYS A 69 -11.34 6.31 6.85
CA LYS A 69 -11.34 6.64 8.28
C LYS A 69 -10.05 7.34 8.68
N ASP A 70 -8.92 6.83 8.20
CA ASP A 70 -7.60 7.42 8.37
C ASP A 70 -6.73 7.14 7.15
N SER A 71 -5.75 8.01 6.90
CA SER A 71 -4.76 7.86 5.85
C SER A 71 -3.39 8.21 6.40
N TYR A 72 -2.44 7.27 6.31
CA TYR A 72 -1.12 7.39 6.91
C TYR A 72 -0.06 7.49 5.83
N LEU A 73 0.71 8.58 5.80
CA LEU A 73 1.85 8.74 4.92
C LEU A 73 2.97 7.76 5.28
N LEU A 74 3.57 7.14 4.28
CA LEU A 74 4.62 6.13 4.44
C LEU A 74 5.95 6.62 3.86
N VAL A 75 7.04 6.40 4.60
CA VAL A 75 8.39 6.81 4.18
C VAL A 75 9.22 5.69 3.56
N ASN A 76 8.87 4.43 3.78
CA ASN A 76 9.57 3.25 3.25
C ASN A 76 8.75 2.51 2.16
N GLY A 77 8.00 3.27 1.37
CA GLY A 77 7.14 2.73 0.31
C GLY A 77 6.00 1.86 0.84
N SER A 78 5.25 1.25 -0.07
CA SER A 78 4.15 0.36 0.26
C SER A 78 4.58 -0.90 1.03
N THR A 79 5.86 -1.28 0.95
CA THR A 79 6.39 -2.40 1.77
C THR A 79 6.18 -2.16 3.27
N CYS A 80 6.46 -0.96 3.76
CA CYS A 80 6.20 -0.59 5.15
C CYS A 80 4.71 -0.71 5.48
N GLY A 81 3.84 -0.19 4.62
CA GLY A 81 2.39 -0.27 4.79
C GLY A 81 1.86 -1.70 4.82
N ILE A 82 2.35 -2.57 3.92
CA ILE A 82 1.96 -3.99 3.88
C ILE A 82 2.36 -4.71 5.17
N LEU A 83 3.60 -4.50 5.64
CA LEU A 83 4.06 -5.09 6.90
C LEU A 83 3.22 -4.61 8.08
N ALA A 84 2.96 -3.31 8.19
CA ALA A 84 2.14 -2.72 9.24
C ALA A 84 0.69 -3.21 9.18
N ALA A 85 0.08 -3.24 7.99
CA ALA A 85 -1.29 -3.68 7.79
C ALA A 85 -1.49 -5.15 8.23
N ILE A 86 -0.62 -6.06 7.78
CA ILE A 86 -0.70 -7.47 8.16
C ILE A 86 -0.47 -7.63 9.67
N SER A 87 0.49 -6.90 10.24
CA SER A 87 0.76 -6.94 11.69
C SER A 87 -0.40 -6.38 12.51
N ALA A 88 -1.13 -5.38 11.99
CA ALA A 88 -2.32 -4.85 12.65
C ALA A 88 -3.50 -5.84 12.61
N CYS A 89 -3.58 -6.68 11.58
CA CYS A 89 -4.66 -7.65 11.37
C CYS A 89 -4.43 -9.01 12.03
N CYS A 90 -3.16 -9.42 12.22
CA CYS A 90 -2.79 -10.76 12.65
C CYS A 90 -2.04 -10.77 13.98
N HIS A 91 -2.08 -11.91 14.66
CA HIS A 91 -1.19 -12.26 15.76
C HIS A 91 -0.20 -13.35 15.33
N PRO A 92 0.97 -13.47 15.97
CA PRO A 92 1.91 -14.53 15.66
C PRO A 92 1.26 -15.91 15.69
N GLY A 93 1.47 -16.68 14.62
CA GLY A 93 0.92 -18.03 14.47
C GLY A 93 -0.49 -18.11 13.87
N ASP A 94 -1.16 -16.99 13.61
CA ASP A 94 -2.46 -16.97 12.95
C ASP A 94 -2.41 -17.54 11.53
N THR A 95 -3.57 -18.00 11.06
CA THR A 95 -3.75 -18.35 9.64
C THR A 95 -4.04 -17.10 8.84
N ILE A 96 -3.38 -16.94 7.70
CA ILE A 96 -3.58 -15.87 6.74
C ILE A 96 -3.81 -16.45 5.34
N VAL A 97 -4.76 -15.91 4.61
CA VAL A 97 -4.96 -16.23 3.19
C VAL A 97 -4.29 -15.17 2.35
N ILE A 98 -3.43 -15.56 1.42
CA ILE A 98 -2.69 -14.64 0.56
C ILE A 98 -2.81 -15.03 -0.91
N ALA A 99 -2.93 -14.03 -1.79
CA ALA A 99 -2.86 -14.26 -3.23
C ALA A 99 -1.46 -14.75 -3.63
N ARG A 100 -1.39 -15.80 -4.47
CA ARG A 100 -0.09 -16.38 -4.84
C ARG A 100 0.79 -15.41 -5.65
N ASN A 101 0.18 -14.44 -6.33
CA ASN A 101 0.84 -13.37 -7.08
C ASN A 101 1.10 -12.09 -6.27
N CYS A 102 0.99 -12.14 -4.93
CA CYS A 102 1.25 -10.98 -4.08
C CYS A 102 2.73 -10.57 -4.08
N HIS A 103 2.98 -9.32 -3.70
CA HIS A 103 4.33 -8.79 -3.57
C HIS A 103 5.12 -9.51 -2.46
N ARG A 104 6.45 -9.58 -2.62
CA ARG A 104 7.36 -10.24 -1.64
C ARG A 104 7.21 -9.75 -0.20
N SER A 105 6.79 -8.49 0.01
CA SER A 105 6.55 -7.94 1.35
C SER A 105 5.49 -8.70 2.14
N VAL A 106 4.49 -9.29 1.46
CA VAL A 106 3.50 -10.15 2.11
C VAL A 106 4.14 -11.42 2.66
N TYR A 107 5.04 -12.05 1.88
CA TYR A 107 5.79 -13.22 2.34
C TYR A 107 6.71 -12.88 3.51
N HIS A 108 7.35 -11.71 3.49
CA HIS A 108 8.16 -11.24 4.61
C HIS A 108 7.33 -11.03 5.87
N ALA A 109 6.09 -10.49 5.77
CA ALA A 109 5.19 -10.39 6.91
C ALA A 109 4.82 -11.77 7.48
N VAL A 110 4.54 -12.74 6.60
CA VAL A 110 4.26 -14.14 6.99
C VAL A 110 5.44 -14.74 7.77
N GLU A 111 6.67 -14.51 7.30
CA GLU A 111 7.89 -14.99 7.98
C GLU A 111 8.09 -14.30 9.32
N LEU A 112 8.05 -12.96 9.36
CA LEU A 112 8.30 -12.17 10.57
C LEU A 112 7.32 -12.48 11.70
N LEU A 113 6.06 -12.72 11.36
CA LEU A 113 5.00 -13.01 12.33
C LEU A 113 4.78 -14.53 12.53
N SER A 114 5.56 -15.37 11.86
CA SER A 114 5.38 -16.83 11.89
C SER A 114 3.95 -17.25 11.55
N LEU A 115 3.31 -16.59 10.59
CA LEU A 115 1.94 -16.89 10.17
C LEU A 115 1.86 -18.19 9.40
N LYS A 116 0.66 -18.77 9.33
CA LYS A 116 0.36 -19.99 8.56
C LYS A 116 -0.32 -19.58 7.24
N PRO A 117 0.43 -19.48 6.12
CA PRO A 117 -0.14 -19.03 4.87
C PRO A 117 -0.96 -20.12 4.19
N VAL A 118 -2.13 -19.73 3.70
CA VAL A 118 -2.94 -20.50 2.76
C VAL A 118 -3.08 -19.65 1.49
N TYR A 119 -3.04 -20.30 0.33
CA TYR A 119 -2.94 -19.58 -0.92
C TYR A 119 -4.26 -19.60 -1.69
N VAL A 120 -4.63 -18.45 -2.26
CA VAL A 120 -5.58 -18.34 -3.37
C VAL A 120 -4.81 -18.06 -4.65
N TYR A 121 -5.24 -18.67 -5.74
CA TYR A 121 -4.52 -18.60 -7.01
C TYR A 121 -5.31 -17.76 -8.01
N PRO A 122 -4.66 -16.79 -8.69
CA PRO A 122 -5.26 -16.09 -9.81
C PRO A 122 -5.47 -17.07 -10.97
N GLU A 123 -6.48 -16.83 -11.76
CA GLU A 123 -6.56 -17.44 -13.08
C GLU A 123 -5.46 -16.87 -13.96
N VAL A 124 -5.02 -17.64 -14.94
CA VAL A 124 -4.02 -17.24 -15.92
C VAL A 124 -4.62 -17.31 -17.29
N ASP A 125 -4.58 -16.23 -18.02
CA ASP A 125 -4.96 -16.22 -19.43
C ASP A 125 -4.01 -17.10 -20.22
N LYS A 126 -4.56 -18.10 -20.94
CA LYS A 126 -3.76 -19.14 -21.61
C LYS A 126 -3.04 -18.66 -22.85
N GLU A 127 -3.51 -17.56 -23.45
CA GLU A 127 -2.90 -17.02 -24.67
C GLU A 127 -1.77 -16.03 -24.33
N THR A 128 -1.97 -15.19 -23.34
CA THR A 128 -1.03 -14.13 -22.98
C THR A 128 -0.12 -14.49 -21.80
N GLY A 129 -0.49 -15.48 -20.98
CA GLY A 129 0.20 -15.81 -19.74
C GLY A 129 -0.02 -14.78 -18.62
N ILE A 130 -0.92 -13.81 -18.80
CA ILE A 130 -1.20 -12.76 -17.83
C ILE A 130 -2.01 -13.33 -16.67
N CYS A 131 -1.60 -12.98 -15.44
CA CYS A 131 -2.40 -13.26 -14.25
C CYS A 131 -3.66 -12.40 -14.23
N LEU A 132 -4.81 -13.04 -14.17
CA LEU A 132 -6.10 -12.40 -13.99
C LEU A 132 -6.34 -12.09 -12.52
N GLY A 133 -7.50 -11.48 -12.21
CA GLY A 133 -7.91 -11.23 -10.84
C GLY A 133 -8.16 -12.52 -10.04
N ILE A 134 -8.23 -12.42 -8.73
CA ILE A 134 -8.68 -13.50 -7.85
C ILE A 134 -10.22 -13.55 -7.91
N SER A 135 -10.78 -14.73 -8.13
CA SER A 135 -12.24 -14.90 -8.11
C SER A 135 -12.79 -14.95 -6.68
N SER A 136 -13.98 -14.43 -6.49
CA SER A 136 -14.68 -14.50 -5.20
C SER A 136 -14.99 -15.94 -4.78
N GLU A 137 -15.27 -16.82 -5.74
CA GLU A 137 -15.52 -18.24 -5.51
C GLU A 137 -14.30 -18.96 -4.95
N GLU A 138 -13.10 -18.64 -5.47
CA GLU A 138 -11.85 -19.23 -4.96
C GLU A 138 -11.59 -18.76 -3.52
N VAL A 139 -11.80 -17.46 -3.22
CA VAL A 139 -11.68 -16.95 -1.86
C VAL A 139 -12.67 -17.65 -0.94
N LYS A 140 -13.94 -17.73 -1.33
CA LYS A 140 -15.00 -18.40 -0.55
C LYS A 140 -14.64 -19.85 -0.22
N ARG A 141 -14.15 -20.58 -1.21
CA ARG A 141 -13.75 -21.98 -1.04
C ARG A 141 -12.64 -22.14 0.00
N VAL A 142 -11.65 -21.24 -0.04
CA VAL A 142 -10.47 -21.34 0.84
C VAL A 142 -10.79 -20.89 2.26
N ILE A 143 -11.52 -19.78 2.45
CA ILE A 143 -11.78 -19.25 3.80
C ILE A 143 -12.77 -20.10 4.61
N ALA A 144 -13.71 -20.79 3.96
CA ALA A 144 -14.67 -21.66 4.63
C ALA A 144 -14.02 -22.73 5.52
N ASP A 145 -12.89 -23.27 5.06
CA ASP A 145 -12.17 -24.34 5.76
C ASP A 145 -11.08 -23.79 6.71
N THR A 146 -10.56 -22.57 6.44
CA THR A 146 -9.35 -22.09 7.09
C THR A 146 -9.59 -21.04 8.19
N LYS A 147 -10.72 -20.32 8.12
CA LYS A 147 -11.08 -19.21 9.04
C LYS A 147 -9.89 -18.30 9.35
N PRO A 148 -9.32 -17.66 8.34
CA PRO A 148 -8.12 -16.86 8.50
C PRO A 148 -8.40 -15.58 9.32
N ALA A 149 -7.39 -15.07 10.02
CA ALA A 149 -7.48 -13.74 10.64
C ALA A 149 -7.57 -12.64 9.57
N CYS A 150 -6.89 -12.84 8.44
CA CYS A 150 -6.80 -11.85 7.37
C CYS A 150 -6.68 -12.51 6.00
N VAL A 151 -7.26 -11.86 4.99
CA VAL A 151 -7.09 -12.14 3.56
C VAL A 151 -6.31 -10.99 2.93
N VAL A 152 -5.25 -11.29 2.18
CA VAL A 152 -4.41 -10.28 1.51
C VAL A 152 -4.41 -10.52 0.00
N LEU A 153 -4.86 -9.54 -0.75
CA LEU A 153 -4.93 -9.59 -2.21
C LEU A 153 -4.16 -8.42 -2.83
N THR A 154 -3.72 -8.60 -4.08
CA THR A 154 -3.16 -7.54 -4.92
C THR A 154 -4.15 -7.19 -6.02
N SER A 155 -4.67 -5.98 -6.00
CA SER A 155 -5.60 -5.46 -7.00
C SER A 155 -5.46 -3.94 -7.11
N PRO A 156 -5.12 -3.40 -8.30
CA PRO A 156 -4.86 -4.15 -9.54
C PRO A 156 -3.55 -4.95 -9.50
N THR A 157 -3.44 -5.93 -10.37
CA THR A 157 -2.17 -6.65 -10.61
C THR A 157 -1.15 -5.72 -11.27
N TYR A 158 0.08 -6.19 -11.46
CA TYR A 158 1.12 -5.44 -12.18
C TYR A 158 0.69 -5.08 -13.62
N GLU A 159 -0.07 -5.96 -14.25
CA GLU A 159 -0.61 -5.78 -15.61
C GLU A 159 -1.86 -4.88 -15.66
N GLY A 160 -2.41 -4.50 -14.50
CA GLY A 160 -3.57 -3.63 -14.39
C GLY A 160 -4.92 -4.37 -14.30
N VAL A 161 -4.90 -5.68 -14.05
CA VAL A 161 -6.15 -6.46 -13.88
C VAL A 161 -6.69 -6.27 -12.46
N VAL A 162 -7.96 -5.92 -12.35
CA VAL A 162 -8.66 -5.73 -11.07
C VAL A 162 -9.49 -6.96 -10.70
N SER A 163 -9.55 -7.27 -9.40
CA SER A 163 -10.46 -8.26 -8.81
C SER A 163 -11.77 -7.60 -8.41
N ASN A 164 -12.85 -8.38 -8.31
CA ASN A 164 -14.11 -7.89 -7.73
C ASN A 164 -13.97 -7.83 -6.18
N ILE A 165 -13.34 -6.76 -5.70
CA ILE A 165 -13.06 -6.57 -4.28
C ILE A 165 -14.34 -6.51 -3.46
N ARG A 166 -15.44 -5.94 -3.97
CA ARG A 166 -16.73 -5.86 -3.28
C ARG A 166 -17.28 -7.24 -2.92
N ALA A 167 -17.36 -8.13 -3.90
CA ALA A 167 -17.84 -9.50 -3.65
C ALA A 167 -16.90 -10.28 -2.71
N ILE A 168 -15.59 -10.03 -2.80
CA ILE A 168 -14.61 -10.64 -1.91
C ILE A 168 -14.74 -10.09 -0.48
N ALA A 169 -14.92 -8.79 -0.31
CA ALA A 169 -15.10 -8.16 1.00
C ALA A 169 -16.33 -8.71 1.73
N GLU A 170 -17.47 -8.84 1.03
CA GLU A 170 -18.68 -9.43 1.58
C GLU A 170 -18.41 -10.84 2.14
N ILE A 171 -17.78 -11.70 1.34
CA ILE A 171 -17.45 -13.07 1.72
C ILE A 171 -16.47 -13.12 2.92
N VAL A 172 -15.42 -12.29 2.89
CA VAL A 172 -14.41 -12.24 3.95
C VAL A 172 -15.03 -11.76 5.27
N HIS A 173 -15.91 -10.76 5.20
CA HIS A 173 -16.57 -10.21 6.38
C HIS A 173 -17.63 -11.14 6.98
N GLU A 174 -18.33 -11.96 6.17
CA GLU A 174 -19.23 -12.99 6.66
C GLU A 174 -18.54 -14.01 7.59
N GLU A 175 -17.25 -14.29 7.33
CA GLU A 175 -16.42 -15.18 8.16
C GLU A 175 -15.65 -14.44 9.29
N ASN A 176 -15.99 -13.17 9.56
CA ASN A 176 -15.32 -12.31 10.54
C ASN A 176 -13.80 -12.13 10.30
N SER A 177 -13.33 -12.34 9.10
CA SER A 177 -11.96 -12.08 8.67
C SER A 177 -11.80 -10.62 8.22
N LEU A 178 -10.55 -10.14 8.15
CA LEU A 178 -10.19 -8.81 7.65
C LEU A 178 -9.68 -8.89 6.21
N LEU A 179 -9.94 -7.86 5.42
CA LEU A 179 -9.46 -7.76 4.04
C LEU A 179 -8.43 -6.65 3.89
N VAL A 180 -7.22 -7.01 3.53
CA VAL A 180 -6.13 -6.11 3.16
C VAL A 180 -5.91 -6.17 1.64
N VAL A 181 -5.90 -5.01 0.98
CA VAL A 181 -5.65 -4.92 -0.45
C VAL A 181 -4.37 -4.14 -0.73
N ASP A 182 -3.42 -4.79 -1.39
CA ASP A 182 -2.27 -4.13 -2.01
C ASP A 182 -2.73 -3.49 -3.33
N GLU A 183 -3.14 -2.24 -3.26
CA GLU A 183 -3.56 -1.40 -4.38
C GLU A 183 -2.40 -0.51 -4.88
N ALA A 184 -1.15 -0.99 -4.74
CA ALA A 184 0.04 -0.22 -5.08
C ALA A 184 0.07 0.29 -6.53
N HIS A 185 -0.66 -0.32 -7.45
CA HIS A 185 -0.79 0.10 -8.85
C HIS A 185 -2.10 0.88 -9.13
N GLY A 186 -2.94 1.11 -8.12
CA GLY A 186 -4.27 1.73 -8.23
C GLY A 186 -4.40 3.13 -7.65
N ALA A 187 -3.34 3.77 -7.16
CA ALA A 187 -3.40 5.08 -6.49
C ALA A 187 -4.07 6.20 -7.32
N HIS A 188 -4.20 6.02 -8.62
CA HIS A 188 -4.88 6.96 -9.52
C HIS A 188 -6.39 6.73 -9.61
N PHE A 189 -6.94 5.66 -9.07
CA PHE A 189 -8.35 5.32 -9.22
C PHE A 189 -9.27 6.38 -8.63
N ALA A 190 -8.98 6.89 -7.46
CA ALA A 190 -9.76 7.96 -6.82
C ALA A 190 -9.77 9.31 -7.56
N TRP A 191 -9.02 9.46 -8.67
CA TRP A 191 -8.84 10.75 -9.34
C TRP A 191 -9.70 10.94 -10.58
N SER A 192 -10.44 9.93 -11.02
CA SER A 192 -11.36 10.05 -12.16
C SER A 192 -12.37 8.90 -12.18
N ASP A 193 -13.62 9.22 -12.44
CA ASP A 193 -14.74 8.28 -12.63
C ASP A 193 -14.56 7.34 -13.84
N LYS A 194 -13.51 7.55 -14.63
CA LYS A 194 -13.14 6.65 -15.75
C LYS A 194 -12.35 5.44 -15.33
N PHE A 195 -11.85 5.44 -14.10
CA PHE A 195 -11.15 4.32 -13.50
C PHE A 195 -12.10 3.44 -12.68
N PRO A 196 -11.70 2.22 -12.35
CA PRO A 196 -12.45 1.39 -11.39
C PRO A 196 -12.61 2.09 -10.03
N GLU A 197 -13.63 1.70 -9.28
CA GLU A 197 -13.73 2.06 -7.86
C GLU A 197 -12.51 1.58 -7.10
N THR A 198 -12.06 2.36 -6.11
CA THR A 198 -10.97 1.99 -5.23
C THR A 198 -11.32 0.78 -4.36
N ALA A 199 -10.32 0.07 -3.85
CA ALA A 199 -10.57 -1.04 -2.93
C ALA A 199 -11.26 -0.58 -1.63
N MET A 200 -11.03 0.67 -1.20
CA MET A 200 -11.75 1.28 -0.06
C MET A 200 -13.26 1.37 -0.33
N GLU A 201 -13.66 1.93 -1.48
CA GLU A 201 -15.07 2.05 -1.88
C GLU A 201 -15.74 0.68 -2.06
N GLN A 202 -14.96 -0.34 -2.34
CA GLN A 202 -15.41 -1.72 -2.49
C GLN A 202 -15.44 -2.50 -1.17
N GLY A 203 -15.04 -1.90 -0.05
CA GLY A 203 -15.20 -2.49 1.28
C GLY A 203 -13.96 -3.19 1.86
N ALA A 204 -12.77 -2.99 1.31
CA ALA A 204 -11.54 -3.44 1.96
C ALA A 204 -11.34 -2.72 3.31
N ASP A 205 -10.72 -3.39 4.30
CA ASP A 205 -10.48 -2.81 5.62
C ASP A 205 -9.21 -1.95 5.66
N LEU A 206 -8.14 -2.45 5.07
CA LEU A 206 -6.88 -1.71 4.90
C LEU A 206 -6.43 -1.77 3.44
N VAL A 207 -5.99 -0.64 2.91
CA VAL A 207 -5.53 -0.53 1.53
C VAL A 207 -4.19 0.19 1.48
N ILE A 208 -3.26 -0.32 0.70
CA ILE A 208 -1.94 0.25 0.56
C ILE A 208 -1.72 0.70 -0.88
N GLU A 209 -1.39 1.98 -1.06
CA GLU A 209 -1.13 2.57 -2.36
C GLU A 209 0.31 3.08 -2.49
N SER A 210 0.93 2.84 -3.66
CA SER A 210 2.21 3.47 -4.03
C SER A 210 1.94 4.70 -4.89
N LEU A 211 2.02 5.88 -4.30
CA LEU A 211 1.74 7.12 -5.03
C LEU A 211 2.71 7.31 -6.20
N HIS A 212 3.98 6.94 -6.00
CA HIS A 212 5.02 7.11 -7.03
C HIS A 212 4.87 6.22 -8.26
N LYS A 213 4.04 5.16 -8.22
CA LYS A 213 3.88 4.27 -9.37
C LYS A 213 3.00 4.88 -10.45
N THR A 214 1.91 5.49 -10.09
CA THR A 214 0.89 5.98 -11.03
C THR A 214 0.60 7.48 -10.92
N LEU A 215 0.96 8.11 -9.80
CA LEU A 215 0.85 9.55 -9.60
C LEU A 215 2.21 10.26 -9.77
N PRO A 216 2.24 11.60 -9.97
CA PRO A 216 3.46 12.36 -10.16
C PRO A 216 4.19 12.63 -8.83
N ALA A 217 4.51 11.57 -8.09
CA ALA A 217 5.17 11.63 -6.80
C ALA A 217 6.60 11.08 -6.86
N LEU A 218 7.44 11.45 -5.89
CA LEU A 218 8.81 10.94 -5.78
C LEU A 218 8.82 9.47 -5.37
N THR A 219 9.89 8.77 -5.74
CA THR A 219 10.07 7.34 -5.42
C THR A 219 9.97 7.08 -3.93
N GLN A 220 9.38 5.95 -3.55
CA GLN A 220 9.07 5.48 -2.21
C GLN A 220 7.86 6.16 -1.52
N THR A 221 7.23 7.16 -2.12
CA THR A 221 6.00 7.73 -1.56
C THR A 221 4.87 6.71 -1.64
N ALA A 222 4.20 6.50 -0.53
CA ALA A 222 3.08 5.59 -0.41
C ALA A 222 2.15 6.02 0.73
N VAL A 223 0.95 5.44 0.76
CA VAL A 223 -0.07 5.68 1.78
C VAL A 223 -0.67 4.35 2.22
N LEU A 224 -0.96 4.22 3.51
CA LEU A 224 -1.81 3.20 4.07
C LEU A 224 -3.14 3.85 4.46
N HIS A 225 -4.24 3.32 3.96
CA HIS A 225 -5.60 3.73 4.27
C HIS A 225 -6.26 2.74 5.22
N ARG A 226 -6.84 3.23 6.31
CA ARG A 226 -7.77 2.50 7.14
C ARG A 226 -9.19 2.88 6.70
N ALA A 227 -9.88 1.97 6.04
CA ALA A 227 -11.18 2.24 5.45
C ALA A 227 -12.36 1.86 6.35
N SER A 228 -12.15 0.94 7.30
CA SER A 228 -13.21 0.46 8.20
C SER A 228 -12.82 0.54 9.68
N ASP A 229 -13.82 0.46 10.56
CA ASP A 229 -13.62 0.38 12.01
C ASP A 229 -13.37 -1.05 12.50
N ARG A 230 -13.27 -2.04 11.59
CA ARG A 230 -12.94 -3.43 11.91
C ARG A 230 -11.47 -3.58 12.35
N VAL A 231 -10.60 -2.66 11.94
CA VAL A 231 -9.21 -2.57 12.37
C VAL A 231 -9.06 -1.34 13.27
N LEU A 232 -8.51 -1.52 14.47
CA LEU A 232 -8.28 -0.43 15.41
C LEU A 232 -7.15 0.48 14.93
N ALA A 233 -7.36 1.80 15.00
CA ALA A 233 -6.37 2.80 14.60
C ALA A 233 -5.05 2.62 15.37
N GLU A 234 -5.14 2.43 16.68
CA GLU A 234 -3.97 2.29 17.56
C GLU A 234 -3.08 1.09 17.17
N ARG A 235 -3.66 0.01 16.62
CA ARG A 235 -2.87 -1.12 16.13
C ARG A 235 -2.11 -0.76 14.87
N VAL A 236 -2.74 -0.05 13.94
CA VAL A 236 -2.09 0.41 12.70
C VAL A 236 -0.94 1.36 13.03
N GLU A 237 -1.19 2.35 13.88
CA GLU A 237 -0.21 3.34 14.32
C GLU A 237 0.99 2.70 15.00
N HIS A 238 0.75 1.79 15.94
CA HIS A 238 1.81 1.04 16.62
C HIS A 238 2.76 0.33 15.65
N TYR A 239 2.24 -0.36 14.62
CA TYR A 239 3.11 -1.06 13.66
C TYR A 239 3.73 -0.13 12.61
N LEU A 240 3.12 1.03 12.36
CA LEU A 240 3.74 2.06 11.53
C LEU A 240 4.95 2.70 12.21
N GLU A 241 4.94 2.88 13.52
CA GLU A 241 6.08 3.39 14.28
C GLU A 241 7.35 2.55 14.05
N ILE A 242 7.23 1.22 13.98
CA ILE A 242 8.34 0.31 13.72
C ILE A 242 8.96 0.56 12.34
N GLY A 243 8.16 0.90 11.34
CA GLY A 243 8.62 1.10 9.97
C GLY A 243 9.04 2.53 9.63
N ARG A 244 8.70 3.49 10.49
CA ARG A 244 8.99 4.91 10.32
C ARG A 244 10.21 5.36 11.11
N ALA A 245 11.13 4.48 11.47
CA ALA A 245 12.25 4.80 12.36
C ALA A 245 12.85 6.19 12.10
N SER A 246 12.43 7.20 12.83
CA SER A 246 13.20 8.39 13.11
C SER A 246 13.73 8.26 14.53
N CYS A 247 15.01 8.48 14.70
CA CYS A 247 15.65 8.43 16.00
C CYS A 247 15.13 9.60 16.85
N ARG A 248 14.12 9.38 17.68
CA ARG A 248 13.95 10.18 18.89
C ARG A 248 14.64 9.43 20.01
N GLU A 249 15.90 9.71 20.24
CA GLU A 249 16.45 9.59 21.56
C GLU A 249 15.77 10.66 22.42
N ARG A 250 14.80 10.25 23.24
CA ARG A 250 14.44 11.06 24.39
C ARG A 250 15.59 10.93 25.37
N VAL A 251 16.39 11.96 25.45
CA VAL A 251 17.26 12.21 26.59
C VAL A 251 16.43 12.68 27.74
#